data_76e219c0d511b2f50b952b0abdb31c62
#
_entry.id   76e219c0d511b2f50b952b0abdb31c62
#
_cell.length_a   1.000
_cell.length_b   1.000
_cell.length_c   1.000
_cell.angle_alpha   90.00
_cell.angle_beta   90.00
_cell.angle_gamma   90.00
#
_symmetry.space_group_name_H-M   'P 1'
#
loop_
_entity.id
_entity.type
_entity.pdbx_description
1 polymer ?
#
loop_
_entity_poly.entity_id
_entity_poly.type
_entity_poly.pdbx_seq_one_letter_code
_entity_poly.pdbx_strand_id
1 'polypeptide(L)'
;NQGHGSPANLIDVYASVDIPECEGFGLSQFHIKGLRQDSLTRKNDSDISMLKYASSAAHITGKPYTSSETFTWLTEHFRTSLSQCKPDMDLMFVSGVNHMFFHGTPYSPKETEWPGWLFYATINMSPTNSIWRDAPAFFQYITRCQSFLQMGKPDNDFLVYLPVYDMWEEQPGRLLLFDIHQMAKRAPKFIKTIHQIASNGYDVDYISDKYLQNTRYEGGNLRTEGGSNYKAIIVPAVKYMPEKVLAHLVSLAKQGATIVFMENYPKDVPGFGNLESRRNAFTKVQKQLPDISDFNQSISSSFGKGHIITGTDYAATLGKCKVMPEEMKTNFGLQYIRRQHSTGHHYFISSLQDKGVDNWITLSVNEPTAMLFDPMTGEKGKAQTRIKDGKLQVYLQLQSGESVIIQTFDHPVETQAWKYIQEQPVSLSLDHDWTLRFVQSTPAIEGTFAIDSPTSWTEINHPNAKINMGTGLYSLETVLPALNADDWILDLGDLRESARIRINGKEAGTVWAAPFRLKVGKYLQPGKNLIEIEVTNLPANRIAELDRQNVPWRKFKEINFVGLNYKKNKYDSWEVLPSGLNGGVKLIPITTL
;
A
#
# COMPACT_ATOMS: atom_id res chain seq x y z
N ASN A 1 -7.24 4.95 17.06
CA ASN A 1 -8.44 5.79 16.90
C ASN A 1 -8.30 6.68 15.67
N GLN A 2 -9.41 6.83 14.95
CA GLN A 2 -9.54 7.59 13.71
C GLN A 2 -9.85 9.07 14.00
N GLY A 3 -9.28 9.97 13.20
CA GLY A 3 -9.52 11.40 13.28
C GLY A 3 -10.38 11.96 12.14
N HIS A 4 -10.60 11.19 11.09
CA HIS A 4 -11.40 11.62 9.94
C HIS A 4 -12.87 11.89 10.34
N GLY A 5 -13.51 12.80 9.61
CA GLY A 5 -14.85 13.27 9.96
C GLY A 5 -14.91 14.25 11.13
N SER A 6 -13.81 14.55 11.80
CA SER A 6 -13.79 15.54 12.89
C SER A 6 -13.76 16.98 12.35
N PRO A 7 -14.51 17.92 12.96
CA PRO A 7 -14.49 19.33 12.58
C PRO A 7 -13.28 20.06 13.18
N ALA A 8 -12.09 19.52 13.01
CA ALA A 8 -10.85 19.99 13.63
C ALA A 8 -9.66 19.85 12.68
N ASN A 9 -8.50 20.37 13.08
CA ASN A 9 -7.26 20.05 12.38
C ASN A 9 -6.96 18.56 12.56
N LEU A 10 -6.96 17.78 11.47
CA LEU A 10 -6.83 16.33 11.52
C LEU A 10 -5.50 15.88 12.16
N ILE A 11 -4.42 16.62 11.96
CA ILE A 11 -3.12 16.30 12.59
C ILE A 11 -3.24 16.39 14.12
N ASP A 12 -3.91 17.41 14.64
CA ASP A 12 -4.09 17.58 16.08
C ASP A 12 -4.97 16.47 16.68
N VAL A 13 -6.01 16.04 15.94
CA VAL A 13 -6.90 14.96 16.37
C VAL A 13 -6.17 13.63 16.37
N TYR A 14 -5.50 13.27 15.30
CA TYR A 14 -4.71 12.03 15.23
C TYR A 14 -3.57 12.01 16.24
N ALA A 15 -2.96 13.17 16.51
CA ALA A 15 -1.90 13.27 17.50
C ALA A 15 -2.40 13.17 18.96
N SER A 16 -3.70 13.29 19.22
CA SER A 16 -4.27 13.22 20.58
C SER A 16 -4.41 11.81 21.13
N VAL A 17 -4.26 10.77 20.30
CA VAL A 17 -4.41 9.35 20.67
C VAL A 17 -3.07 8.65 20.69
N ASP A 18 -2.99 7.51 21.40
CA ASP A 18 -1.73 6.74 21.53
C ASP A 18 -1.30 6.11 20.20
N ILE A 19 -2.25 5.57 19.45
CA ILE A 19 -2.02 5.00 18.12
C ILE A 19 -2.95 5.69 17.12
N PRO A 20 -2.45 6.63 16.32
CA PRO A 20 -3.20 7.22 15.22
C PRO A 20 -3.57 6.16 14.18
N GLU A 21 -4.81 6.18 13.70
CA GLU A 21 -5.37 5.15 12.84
C GLU A 21 -6.03 5.74 11.60
N CYS A 22 -5.56 5.34 10.42
CA CYS A 22 -6.22 5.66 9.15
C CYS A 22 -7.18 4.55 8.72
N GLU A 23 -7.89 4.80 7.62
CA GLU A 23 -8.92 3.91 7.08
C GLU A 23 -9.08 4.12 5.58
N GLY A 24 -9.62 3.12 4.88
CA GLY A 24 -10.00 3.21 3.47
C GLY A 24 -11.27 2.38 3.18
N PHE A 25 -12.19 2.92 2.38
CA PHE A 25 -13.54 2.37 2.19
C PHE A 25 -13.77 1.63 0.87
N GLY A 26 -12.76 1.23 0.19
CA GLY A 26 -12.95 0.50 -1.06
C GLY A 26 -11.66 -0.09 -1.59
N LEU A 27 -11.79 -0.92 -2.61
CA LEU A 27 -10.67 -1.53 -3.29
C LEU A 27 -9.99 -0.52 -4.21
N SER A 28 -8.71 -0.28 -4.02
CA SER A 28 -7.90 0.54 -4.93
C SER A 28 -7.73 -0.16 -6.27
N GLN A 29 -7.71 0.62 -7.35
CA GLN A 29 -7.49 0.08 -8.69
C GLN A 29 -6.01 0.15 -9.04
N PHE A 30 -5.35 -1.01 -9.00
CA PHE A 30 -3.96 -1.15 -9.40
C PHE A 30 -3.86 -1.84 -10.75
N HIS A 31 -2.98 -1.36 -11.61
CA HIS A 31 -2.67 -1.98 -12.90
C HIS A 31 -1.57 -3.04 -12.75
N ILE A 32 -1.80 -4.03 -11.89
CA ILE A 32 -0.88 -5.14 -11.65
C ILE A 32 -1.20 -6.27 -12.63
N LYS A 33 -0.16 -6.81 -13.27
CA LYS A 33 -0.30 -7.92 -14.23
C LYS A 33 -0.84 -9.17 -13.53
N GLY A 34 -1.93 -9.72 -14.05
CA GLY A 34 -2.58 -10.92 -13.50
C GLY A 34 -3.52 -10.66 -12.33
N LEU A 35 -3.58 -9.43 -11.80
CA LEU A 35 -4.53 -9.08 -10.76
C LEU A 35 -5.94 -8.97 -11.34
N ARG A 36 -6.89 -9.70 -10.75
CA ARG A 36 -8.31 -9.63 -11.13
C ARG A 36 -8.87 -8.23 -10.87
N GLN A 37 -9.48 -7.65 -11.90
CA GLN A 37 -10.27 -6.43 -11.78
C GLN A 37 -11.74 -6.80 -11.60
N ASP A 38 -12.43 -6.11 -10.71
CA ASP A 38 -13.86 -6.31 -10.47
C ASP A 38 -14.60 -4.99 -10.61
N SER A 39 -15.45 -4.88 -11.63
CA SER A 39 -16.21 -3.67 -11.95
C SER A 39 -17.32 -3.36 -10.94
N LEU A 40 -17.72 -4.34 -10.14
CA LEU A 40 -18.76 -4.21 -9.12
C LEU A 40 -18.22 -3.72 -7.77
N THR A 41 -16.89 -3.76 -7.57
CA THR A 41 -16.31 -3.24 -6.34
C THR A 41 -16.34 -1.72 -6.32
N ARG A 42 -16.63 -1.14 -5.16
CA ARG A 42 -16.52 0.30 -4.96
C ARG A 42 -15.06 0.71 -5.12
N LYS A 43 -14.82 1.74 -5.92
CA LYS A 43 -13.50 2.34 -6.04
C LYS A 43 -13.08 2.92 -4.70
N ASN A 44 -11.85 2.60 -4.30
CA ASN A 44 -11.24 3.23 -3.14
C ASN A 44 -11.03 4.72 -3.42
N ASP A 45 -11.35 5.54 -2.45
CA ASP A 45 -11.07 6.96 -2.40
C ASP A 45 -9.83 7.28 -1.55
N SER A 46 -9.23 6.26 -0.93
CA SER A 46 -8.00 6.37 -0.16
C SER A 46 -6.79 6.30 -1.06
N ASP A 47 -5.89 7.24 -0.87
CA ASP A 47 -4.57 7.23 -1.46
C ASP A 47 -3.52 7.68 -0.43
N ILE A 48 -2.26 7.73 -0.84
CA ILE A 48 -1.15 8.09 0.04
C ILE A 48 -1.38 9.44 0.75
N SER A 49 -2.01 10.43 0.08
CA SER A 49 -2.24 11.75 0.66
C SER A 49 -3.24 11.73 1.83
N MET A 50 -4.14 10.76 1.84
CA MET A 50 -5.16 10.58 2.88
C MET A 50 -4.65 9.69 4.00
N LEU A 51 -4.01 8.59 3.68
CA LEU A 51 -3.47 7.63 4.64
C LEU A 51 -2.38 8.25 5.52
N LYS A 52 -1.58 9.17 4.97
CA LYS A 52 -0.49 9.85 5.67
C LYS A 52 -0.91 10.81 6.79
N TYR A 53 -2.17 11.14 6.98
CA TYR A 53 -2.59 11.94 8.15
C TYR A 53 -2.25 11.24 9.46
N ALA A 54 -2.52 9.94 9.56
CA ALA A 54 -2.24 9.16 10.77
C ALA A 54 -0.74 8.98 10.99
N SER A 55 0.02 8.59 9.96
CA SER A 55 1.46 8.40 10.06
C SER A 55 2.19 9.70 10.34
N SER A 56 1.79 10.81 9.72
CA SER A 56 2.37 12.13 9.98
C SER A 56 2.19 12.53 11.45
N ALA A 57 0.99 12.35 12.00
CA ALA A 57 0.73 12.64 13.42
C ALA A 57 1.59 11.77 14.34
N ALA A 58 1.75 10.48 14.04
CA ALA A 58 2.62 9.59 14.80
C ALA A 58 4.09 10.04 14.72
N HIS A 59 4.57 10.32 13.52
CA HIS A 59 5.97 10.67 13.27
C HIS A 59 6.38 11.97 13.95
N ILE A 60 5.58 13.05 13.80
CA ILE A 60 5.91 14.35 14.39
C ILE A 60 5.81 14.37 15.91
N THR A 61 5.04 13.46 16.50
CA THR A 61 4.89 13.32 17.97
C THR A 61 5.72 12.20 18.57
N GLY A 62 6.47 11.43 17.74
CA GLY A 62 7.37 10.37 18.20
C GLY A 62 6.67 9.09 18.64
N LYS A 63 5.42 8.85 18.18
CA LYS A 63 4.70 7.62 18.47
C LYS A 63 5.23 6.48 17.59
N PRO A 64 5.41 5.28 18.15
CA PRO A 64 6.02 4.16 17.42
C PRO A 64 5.07 3.51 16.42
N TYR A 65 3.76 3.62 16.63
CA TYR A 65 2.77 2.91 15.84
C TYR A 65 1.84 3.86 15.09
N THR A 66 1.57 3.49 13.84
CA THR A 66 0.48 3.99 13.03
C THR A 66 -0.37 2.80 12.62
N SER A 67 -1.64 2.80 13.00
CA SER A 67 -2.55 1.72 12.63
C SER A 67 -3.43 2.08 11.44
N SER A 68 -4.05 1.05 10.88
CA SER A 68 -5.18 1.21 9.97
C SER A 68 -6.31 0.29 10.37
N GLU A 69 -7.53 0.80 10.31
CA GLU A 69 -8.71 -0.03 10.16
C GLU A 69 -8.73 -0.50 8.70
N THR A 70 -8.41 -1.76 8.48
CA THR A 70 -8.04 -2.29 7.18
C THR A 70 -9.16 -3.14 6.61
N PHE A 71 -9.52 -2.91 5.34
CA PHE A 71 -10.60 -3.60 4.63
C PHE A 71 -12.01 -3.25 5.15
N THR A 72 -12.19 -2.04 5.68
CA THR A 72 -13.52 -1.43 5.87
C THR A 72 -14.11 -1.06 4.50
N TRP A 73 -14.19 -2.03 3.62
CA TRP A 73 -14.60 -1.79 2.25
C TRP A 73 -16.11 -1.85 2.10
N LEU A 74 -16.71 -0.75 1.66
CA LEU A 74 -18.11 -0.66 1.29
C LEU A 74 -18.37 -1.37 -0.05
N THR A 75 -17.77 -2.53 -0.22
CA THR A 75 -17.89 -3.36 -1.40
C THR A 75 -18.81 -4.54 -1.13
N GLU A 76 -19.07 -5.32 -2.15
CA GLU A 76 -19.91 -6.48 -2.03
C GLU A 76 -19.16 -7.61 -1.33
N HIS A 77 -19.85 -8.21 -0.39
CA HIS A 77 -19.32 -9.26 0.45
C HIS A 77 -18.98 -10.51 -0.38
N PHE A 78 -17.89 -11.15 -0.02
CA PHE A 78 -17.45 -12.42 -0.59
C PHE A 78 -16.98 -12.38 -2.07
N ARG A 79 -16.69 -11.18 -2.61
CA ARG A 79 -16.10 -11.01 -3.95
C ARG A 79 -14.62 -10.65 -3.94
N THR A 80 -14.03 -10.43 -2.79
CA THR A 80 -12.65 -9.98 -2.65
C THR A 80 -11.72 -11.15 -2.33
N SER A 81 -10.63 -11.25 -3.07
CA SER A 81 -9.56 -12.24 -2.87
C SER A 81 -8.39 -11.68 -2.09
N LEU A 82 -7.54 -12.57 -1.53
CA LEU A 82 -6.29 -12.19 -0.88
C LEU A 82 -5.35 -11.46 -1.84
N SER A 83 -5.36 -11.81 -3.13
CA SER A 83 -4.54 -11.16 -4.15
C SER A 83 -4.92 -9.69 -4.37
N GLN A 84 -6.20 -9.34 -4.19
CA GLN A 84 -6.68 -7.96 -4.25
C GLN A 84 -6.38 -7.20 -2.96
N CYS A 85 -6.31 -7.89 -1.82
CA CYS A 85 -5.94 -7.29 -0.53
C CYS A 85 -4.48 -6.83 -0.48
N LYS A 86 -3.55 -7.58 -1.11
CA LYS A 86 -2.11 -7.31 -1.01
C LYS A 86 -1.70 -5.90 -1.47
N PRO A 87 -2.07 -5.41 -2.65
CA PRO A 87 -1.63 -4.10 -3.12
C PRO A 87 -2.20 -2.94 -2.29
N ASP A 88 -3.41 -3.04 -1.75
CA ASP A 88 -3.93 -2.06 -0.80
C ASP A 88 -3.16 -2.07 0.52
N MET A 89 -2.75 -3.26 0.99
CA MET A 89 -1.88 -3.41 2.13
C MET A 89 -0.51 -2.75 1.90
N ASP A 90 0.08 -2.98 0.73
CA ASP A 90 1.36 -2.36 0.36
C ASP A 90 1.23 -0.83 0.27
N LEU A 91 0.11 -0.31 -0.22
CA LEU A 91 -0.18 1.13 -0.21
C LEU A 91 -0.23 1.70 1.21
N MET A 92 -0.84 0.98 2.14
CA MET A 92 -0.85 1.38 3.55
C MET A 92 0.56 1.37 4.15
N PHE A 93 1.37 0.35 3.85
CA PHE A 93 2.76 0.28 4.31
C PHE A 93 3.59 1.47 3.80
N VAL A 94 3.55 1.79 2.51
CA VAL A 94 4.28 2.94 1.96
C VAL A 94 3.71 4.29 2.42
N SER A 95 2.51 4.31 3.00
CA SER A 95 1.91 5.47 3.64
C SER A 95 2.29 5.63 5.12
N GLY A 96 3.09 4.71 5.67
CA GLY A 96 3.61 4.77 7.03
C GLY A 96 2.82 3.94 8.05
N VAL A 97 1.81 3.19 7.62
CA VAL A 97 1.12 2.23 8.52
C VAL A 97 2.06 1.07 8.84
N ASN A 98 2.13 0.71 10.11
CA ASN A 98 2.97 -0.38 10.60
C ASN A 98 2.28 -1.28 11.62
N HIS A 99 0.96 -1.11 11.79
CA HIS A 99 0.16 -1.88 12.75
C HIS A 99 -1.27 -2.04 12.22
N MET A 100 -1.59 -3.21 11.66
CA MET A 100 -2.85 -3.46 10.96
C MET A 100 -3.91 -4.04 11.88
N PHE A 101 -5.14 -3.51 11.77
CA PHE A 101 -6.36 -4.10 12.33
C PHE A 101 -7.34 -4.39 11.19
N PHE A 102 -7.81 -5.62 11.09
CA PHE A 102 -8.74 -5.99 10.02
C PHE A 102 -10.19 -5.69 10.42
N HIS A 103 -10.89 -5.03 9.53
CA HIS A 103 -12.33 -4.88 9.58
C HIS A 103 -12.96 -5.80 8.50
N GLY A 104 -13.55 -6.96 8.80
CA GLY A 104 -13.30 -7.52 10.12
C GLY A 104 -13.77 -8.95 10.20
N THR A 105 -13.74 -9.46 11.41
CA THR A 105 -14.16 -10.83 11.72
C THR A 105 -15.37 -10.77 12.67
N PRO A 106 -16.62 -10.73 12.14
CA PRO A 106 -17.81 -10.72 12.99
C PRO A 106 -17.93 -12.05 13.74
N TYR A 107 -18.32 -11.97 15.00
CA TYR A 107 -18.66 -13.16 15.77
C TYR A 107 -19.87 -13.87 15.12
N SER A 108 -19.80 -15.18 15.02
CA SER A 108 -20.90 -16.01 14.53
C SER A 108 -21.05 -17.23 15.42
N PRO A 109 -22.24 -17.46 16.02
CA PRO A 109 -22.52 -18.69 16.75
C PRO A 109 -22.37 -19.93 15.88
N LYS A 110 -21.92 -21.05 16.47
CA LYS A 110 -21.68 -22.31 15.76
C LYS A 110 -22.94 -22.85 15.06
N GLU A 111 -24.10 -22.60 15.65
CA GLU A 111 -25.40 -23.06 15.17
C GLU A 111 -25.97 -22.21 14.03
N THR A 112 -25.34 -21.08 13.73
CA THR A 112 -25.81 -20.19 12.66
C THR A 112 -25.46 -20.79 11.30
N GLU A 113 -26.48 -20.84 10.43
CA GLU A 113 -26.31 -21.28 9.04
C GLU A 113 -25.31 -20.39 8.30
N TRP A 114 -24.56 -21.02 7.36
CA TRP A 114 -23.63 -20.29 6.51
C TRP A 114 -24.34 -19.16 5.73
N PRO A 115 -23.74 -17.99 5.57
CA PRO A 115 -22.38 -17.57 5.91
C PRO A 115 -22.17 -17.08 7.36
N GLY A 116 -23.12 -17.22 8.23
CA GLY A 116 -23.06 -16.79 9.61
C GLY A 116 -23.58 -15.36 9.81
N TRP A 117 -23.28 -14.78 10.96
CA TRP A 117 -23.53 -13.36 11.22
C TRP A 117 -22.55 -12.51 10.43
N LEU A 118 -23.03 -11.40 9.93
CA LEU A 118 -22.29 -10.51 9.04
C LEU A 118 -22.18 -9.11 9.63
N PHE A 119 -21.25 -8.34 9.11
CA PHE A 119 -21.14 -6.92 9.39
C PHE A 119 -21.00 -6.17 8.05
N TYR A 120 -21.41 -4.91 8.01
CA TYR A 120 -21.25 -4.10 6.82
C TYR A 120 -19.80 -3.69 6.60
N ALA A 121 -19.49 -3.17 5.41
CA ALA A 121 -18.17 -2.59 5.10
C ALA A 121 -17.01 -3.52 5.46
N THR A 122 -17.08 -4.80 5.06
CA THR A 122 -16.06 -5.78 5.37
C THR A 122 -15.90 -6.80 4.26
N ILE A 123 -14.68 -7.29 4.07
CA ILE A 123 -14.40 -8.45 3.20
C ILE A 123 -14.71 -9.79 3.88
N ASN A 124 -15.21 -9.78 5.11
CA ASN A 124 -15.42 -10.96 5.94
C ASN A 124 -14.16 -11.84 6.07
N MET A 125 -13.12 -11.30 6.68
CA MET A 125 -11.90 -12.04 7.01
C MET A 125 -12.20 -12.99 8.19
N SER A 126 -12.92 -14.06 7.92
CA SER A 126 -13.45 -14.98 8.93
C SER A 126 -13.42 -16.42 8.47
N PRO A 127 -13.48 -17.42 9.37
CA PRO A 127 -13.49 -18.84 9.05
C PRO A 127 -14.63 -19.28 8.12
N THR A 128 -15.71 -18.49 8.01
CA THR A 128 -16.84 -18.79 7.12
C THR A 128 -16.59 -18.37 5.66
N ASN A 129 -15.57 -17.54 5.42
CA ASN A 129 -15.15 -17.17 4.07
C ASN A 129 -14.07 -18.14 3.56
N SER A 130 -14.15 -18.55 2.30
CA SER A 130 -13.19 -19.48 1.70
C SER A 130 -11.73 -18.96 1.72
N ILE A 131 -11.53 -17.64 1.63
CA ILE A 131 -10.19 -17.05 1.68
C ILE A 131 -9.45 -17.34 3.00
N TRP A 132 -10.18 -17.63 4.08
CA TRP A 132 -9.59 -17.92 5.39
C TRP A 132 -8.65 -19.12 5.34
N ARG A 133 -8.91 -20.07 4.46
CA ARG A 133 -8.07 -21.26 4.31
C ARG A 133 -6.61 -20.91 4.05
N ASP A 134 -6.36 -19.89 3.22
CA ASP A 134 -5.03 -19.49 2.77
C ASP A 134 -4.56 -18.16 3.44
N ALA A 135 -5.41 -17.53 4.23
CA ALA A 135 -5.11 -16.32 4.99
C ALA A 135 -3.86 -16.41 5.89
N PRO A 136 -3.47 -17.56 6.48
CA PRO A 136 -2.22 -17.66 7.23
C PRO A 136 -0.98 -17.26 6.44
N ALA A 137 -0.91 -17.52 5.13
CA ALA A 137 0.20 -17.09 4.28
C ALA A 137 0.22 -15.55 4.11
N PHE A 138 -0.96 -14.94 3.95
CA PHE A 138 -1.13 -13.49 3.93
C PHE A 138 -0.72 -12.85 5.28
N PHE A 139 -1.12 -13.43 6.41
CA PHE A 139 -0.74 -12.92 7.73
C PHE A 139 0.77 -13.02 7.98
N GLN A 140 1.43 -14.05 7.49
CA GLN A 140 2.89 -14.18 7.57
C GLN A 140 3.59 -13.07 6.77
N TYR A 141 3.11 -12.75 5.57
CA TYR A 141 3.60 -11.62 4.79
C TYR A 141 3.51 -10.31 5.57
N ILE A 142 2.35 -10.01 6.15
CA ILE A 142 2.13 -8.81 6.95
C ILE A 142 3.06 -8.77 8.16
N THR A 143 3.19 -9.88 8.87
CA THR A 143 4.08 -9.99 10.04
C THR A 143 5.51 -9.67 9.69
N ARG A 144 6.01 -10.19 8.55
CA ARG A 144 7.36 -9.89 8.07
C ARG A 144 7.54 -8.42 7.71
N CYS A 145 6.59 -7.83 6.97
CA CYS A 145 6.63 -6.39 6.66
C CYS A 145 6.61 -5.53 7.93
N GLN A 146 5.67 -5.78 8.85
CA GLN A 146 5.55 -5.01 10.09
C GLN A 146 6.79 -5.13 10.97
N SER A 147 7.48 -6.26 10.99
CA SER A 147 8.71 -6.45 11.77
C SER A 147 9.80 -5.45 11.38
N PHE A 148 9.89 -5.07 10.12
CA PHE A 148 10.79 -4.01 9.64
C PHE A 148 10.22 -2.62 9.83
N LEU A 149 8.93 -2.42 9.53
CA LEU A 149 8.28 -1.11 9.58
C LEU A 149 8.11 -0.57 11.00
N GLN A 150 8.16 -1.43 12.02
CA GLN A 150 8.15 -1.04 13.43
C GLN A 150 9.56 -0.76 13.98
N MET A 151 10.62 -1.13 13.25
CA MET A 151 12.00 -0.83 13.66
C MET A 151 12.44 0.57 13.26
N GLY A 152 13.34 1.16 14.05
CA GLY A 152 13.97 2.44 13.74
C GLY A 152 13.01 3.62 13.83
N LYS A 153 13.36 4.71 13.13
CA LYS A 153 12.62 5.97 13.10
C LYS A 153 12.17 6.31 11.69
N PRO A 154 11.07 7.06 11.52
CA PRO A 154 10.71 7.60 10.21
C PRO A 154 11.84 8.47 9.66
N ASP A 155 12.03 8.44 8.33
CA ASP A 155 13.04 9.23 7.64
C ASP A 155 12.45 9.88 6.39
N ASN A 156 11.44 10.73 6.60
CA ASN A 156 10.77 11.50 5.59
C ASN A 156 11.55 12.80 5.29
N ASP A 157 11.50 13.28 4.06
CA ASP A 157 12.35 14.40 3.61
C ASP A 157 11.85 15.75 4.09
N PHE A 158 10.53 16.01 4.01
CA PHE A 158 9.94 17.33 4.23
C PHE A 158 8.74 17.30 5.18
N LEU A 159 8.54 18.43 5.89
CA LEU A 159 7.27 18.75 6.53
C LEU A 159 6.41 19.57 5.56
N VAL A 160 5.13 19.24 5.44
CA VAL A 160 4.15 20.01 4.68
C VAL A 160 3.14 20.63 5.63
N TYR A 161 3.04 21.96 5.60
CA TYR A 161 2.05 22.70 6.38
C TYR A 161 0.63 22.35 5.92
N LEU A 162 -0.23 21.95 6.85
CA LEU A 162 -1.63 21.65 6.57
C LEU A 162 -2.46 22.95 6.53
N PRO A 163 -2.99 23.35 5.36
CA PRO A 163 -3.65 24.64 5.17
C PRO A 163 -5.11 24.62 5.66
N VAL A 164 -5.32 24.28 6.93
CA VAL A 164 -6.65 24.00 7.51
C VAL A 164 -7.63 25.18 7.38
N TYR A 165 -7.14 26.43 7.47
CA TYR A 165 -8.00 27.62 7.39
C TYR A 165 -8.53 27.87 5.98
N ASP A 166 -7.71 27.61 4.96
CA ASP A 166 -8.15 27.67 3.56
C ASP A 166 -9.16 26.57 3.26
N MET A 167 -8.95 25.38 3.81
CA MET A 167 -9.88 24.25 3.69
C MET A 167 -11.23 24.55 4.36
N TRP A 168 -11.26 25.28 5.47
CA TRP A 168 -12.49 25.71 6.14
C TRP A 168 -13.19 26.85 5.42
N GLU A 169 -12.48 27.72 4.70
CA GLU A 169 -13.07 28.81 3.93
C GLU A 169 -13.80 28.30 2.67
N GLU A 170 -13.30 27.27 2.03
CA GLU A 170 -13.89 26.69 0.83
C GLU A 170 -15.33 26.17 1.10
N GLN A 171 -16.22 26.30 0.10
CA GLN A 171 -17.66 26.01 0.26
C GLN A 171 -17.96 24.67 0.94
N PRO A 172 -17.35 23.54 0.55
CA PRO A 172 -17.57 22.27 1.24
C PRO A 172 -17.06 22.26 2.68
N GLY A 173 -15.98 22.97 2.96
CA GLY A 173 -15.37 23.09 4.27
C GLY A 173 -16.21 23.84 5.30
N ARG A 174 -17.17 24.63 4.89
CA ARG A 174 -18.13 25.33 5.78
C ARG A 174 -18.98 24.36 6.61
N LEU A 175 -19.09 23.13 6.21
CA LEU A 175 -19.74 22.08 7.00
C LEU A 175 -18.88 21.61 8.19
N LEU A 176 -17.67 22.15 8.35
CA LEU A 176 -16.72 21.86 9.42
C LEU A 176 -16.36 20.35 9.56
N LEU A 177 -16.63 19.56 8.56
CA LEU A 177 -16.32 18.14 8.53
C LEU A 177 -15.18 17.88 7.56
N PHE A 178 -14.05 17.40 8.07
CA PHE A 178 -12.98 16.86 7.26
C PHE A 178 -13.18 15.37 7.08
N ASP A 179 -13.85 15.02 6.01
CA ASP A 179 -13.96 13.65 5.56
C ASP A 179 -12.81 13.36 4.60
N ILE A 180 -11.85 12.56 5.02
CA ILE A 180 -10.68 12.21 4.21
C ILE A 180 -11.07 11.54 2.89
N HIS A 181 -12.21 10.87 2.84
CA HIS A 181 -12.72 10.23 1.63
C HIS A 181 -13.25 11.22 0.58
N GLN A 182 -13.34 12.49 0.92
CA GLN A 182 -13.75 13.56 0.01
C GLN A 182 -12.69 14.67 -0.14
N MET A 183 -11.50 14.47 0.41
CA MET A 183 -10.44 15.49 0.40
C MET A 183 -10.05 15.93 -1.02
N ALA A 184 -10.09 15.03 -2.00
CA ALA A 184 -9.85 15.39 -3.39
C ALA A 184 -10.81 16.48 -3.91
N LYS A 185 -12.03 16.55 -3.37
CA LYS A 185 -13.01 17.60 -3.67
C LYS A 185 -12.87 18.83 -2.77
N ARG A 186 -12.49 18.62 -1.49
CA ARG A 186 -12.47 19.67 -0.47
C ARG A 186 -11.14 20.40 -0.37
N ALA A 187 -10.02 19.74 -0.69
CA ALA A 187 -8.68 20.32 -0.64
C ALA A 187 -7.84 19.95 -1.88
N PRO A 188 -8.35 20.20 -3.12
CA PRO A 188 -7.68 19.73 -4.34
C PRO A 188 -6.25 20.28 -4.48
N LYS A 189 -6.00 21.49 -4.02
CA LYS A 189 -4.65 22.10 -4.05
C LYS A 189 -3.68 21.38 -3.13
N PHE A 190 -4.11 21.05 -1.91
CA PHE A 190 -3.28 20.32 -0.96
C PHE A 190 -2.95 18.92 -1.48
N ILE A 191 -3.96 18.17 -1.95
CA ILE A 191 -3.78 16.84 -2.53
C ILE A 191 -2.83 16.89 -3.73
N LYS A 192 -3.01 17.86 -4.64
CA LYS A 192 -2.09 18.09 -5.76
C LYS A 192 -0.65 18.32 -5.29
N THR A 193 -0.46 19.13 -4.24
CA THR A 193 0.86 19.37 -3.66
C THR A 193 1.52 18.07 -3.21
N ILE A 194 0.80 17.22 -2.46
CA ILE A 194 1.33 15.95 -1.98
C ILE A 194 1.71 15.03 -3.14
N HIS A 195 0.83 14.89 -4.14
CA HIS A 195 1.12 14.09 -5.33
C HIS A 195 2.33 14.62 -6.12
N GLN A 196 2.47 15.94 -6.26
CA GLN A 196 3.61 16.55 -6.94
C GLN A 196 4.92 16.30 -6.18
N ILE A 197 4.93 16.41 -4.86
CA ILE A 197 6.13 16.10 -4.07
C ILE A 197 6.48 14.62 -4.22
N ALA A 198 5.51 13.73 -4.04
CA ALA A 198 5.72 12.28 -4.15
C ALA A 198 6.19 11.85 -5.55
N SER A 199 5.62 12.41 -6.62
CA SER A 199 6.03 12.11 -8.00
C SER A 199 7.44 12.58 -8.34
N ASN A 200 7.97 13.55 -7.59
CA ASN A 200 9.37 13.99 -7.70
C ASN A 200 10.34 13.16 -6.81
N GLY A 201 9.89 12.07 -6.21
CA GLY A 201 10.73 11.14 -5.47
C GLY A 201 10.99 11.53 -4.01
N TYR A 202 10.17 12.39 -3.40
CA TYR A 202 10.29 12.77 -2.00
C TYR A 202 9.16 12.24 -1.16
N ASP A 203 9.43 11.99 0.11
CA ASP A 203 8.43 11.63 1.11
C ASP A 203 8.21 12.76 2.14
N VAL A 204 6.99 12.82 2.70
CA VAL A 204 6.56 13.94 3.54
C VAL A 204 5.78 13.48 4.76
N ASP A 205 5.77 14.33 5.79
CA ASP A 205 4.78 14.33 6.86
C ASP A 205 4.05 15.68 6.90
N TYR A 206 2.80 15.67 7.34
CA TYR A 206 1.99 16.85 7.52
C TYR A 206 2.17 17.43 8.92
N ILE A 207 2.07 18.76 9.04
CA ILE A 207 2.21 19.43 10.32
C ILE A 207 1.14 20.50 10.51
N SER A 208 0.55 20.56 11.71
CA SER A 208 -0.39 21.61 12.12
C SER A 208 0.32 22.82 12.71
N ASP A 209 -0.41 23.92 12.89
CA ASP A 209 0.08 25.12 13.56
C ASP A 209 0.70 24.83 14.93
N LYS A 210 0.04 23.99 15.72
CA LYS A 210 0.45 23.62 17.07
C LYS A 210 1.82 22.96 17.07
N TYR A 211 2.00 21.93 16.27
CA TYR A 211 3.24 21.18 16.21
C TYR A 211 4.35 21.91 15.45
N LEU A 212 3.98 22.74 14.48
CA LEU A 212 4.94 23.59 13.78
C LEU A 212 5.59 24.61 14.72
N GLN A 213 4.80 25.24 15.60
CA GLN A 213 5.32 26.19 16.59
C GLN A 213 6.28 25.55 17.61
N ASN A 214 6.21 24.24 17.81
CA ASN A 214 7.12 23.47 18.68
C ASN A 214 8.33 22.90 17.91
N THR A 215 8.36 23.03 16.59
CA THR A 215 9.48 22.55 15.76
C THR A 215 10.68 23.50 15.92
N ARG A 216 11.89 22.93 16.01
CA ARG A 216 13.15 23.65 16.19
C ARG A 216 14.11 23.37 15.05
N TYR A 217 15.06 24.28 14.83
CA TYR A 217 16.18 24.03 13.95
C TYR A 217 17.42 23.69 14.77
N GLU A 218 17.86 22.43 14.68
CA GLU A 218 18.97 21.88 15.48
C GLU A 218 19.82 20.94 14.62
N GLY A 219 21.14 21.05 14.70
CA GLY A 219 22.06 20.15 14.00
C GLY A 219 21.90 20.07 12.49
N GLY A 220 21.46 21.16 11.84
CA GLY A 220 21.25 21.20 10.40
C GLY A 220 19.91 20.63 9.92
N ASN A 221 19.00 20.29 10.83
CA ASN A 221 17.68 19.75 10.53
C ASN A 221 16.57 20.50 11.28
N LEU A 222 15.37 20.44 10.72
CA LEU A 222 14.14 20.77 11.42
C LEU A 222 13.73 19.58 12.27
N ARG A 223 13.64 19.78 13.57
CA ARG A 223 13.32 18.72 14.53
C ARG A 223 11.97 19.00 15.20
N THR A 224 11.06 18.04 15.09
CA THR A 224 9.76 18.09 15.76
C THR A 224 9.88 17.72 17.25
N GLU A 225 8.84 17.97 18.03
CA GLU A 225 8.82 17.61 19.46
C GLU A 225 8.96 16.10 19.69
N GLY A 226 8.50 15.26 18.73
CA GLY A 226 8.68 13.80 18.76
C GLY A 226 10.09 13.34 18.38
N GLY A 227 10.97 14.24 17.97
CA GLY A 227 12.36 13.96 17.64
C GLY A 227 12.61 13.48 16.21
N SER A 228 11.63 13.54 15.33
CA SER A 228 11.81 13.32 13.88
C SER A 228 12.48 14.52 13.23
N ASN A 229 13.34 14.27 12.22
CA ASN A 229 14.14 15.26 11.55
C ASN A 229 13.70 15.43 10.09
N TYR A 230 13.68 16.69 9.61
CA TYR A 230 13.29 17.02 8.24
C TYR A 230 14.24 18.06 7.64
N LYS A 231 14.34 18.10 6.31
CA LYS A 231 15.27 18.98 5.58
C LYS A 231 14.68 20.36 5.27
N ALA A 232 13.36 20.42 5.05
CA ALA A 232 12.66 21.68 4.79
C ALA A 232 11.21 21.62 5.26
N ILE A 233 10.58 22.79 5.41
CA ILE A 233 9.14 22.96 5.53
C ILE A 233 8.60 23.49 4.21
N ILE A 234 7.61 22.80 3.65
CA ILE A 234 6.89 23.22 2.45
C ILE A 234 5.55 23.82 2.88
N VAL A 235 5.32 25.08 2.53
CA VAL A 235 4.05 25.77 2.69
C VAL A 235 3.36 25.73 1.33
N PRO A 236 2.23 24.97 1.18
CA PRO A 236 1.45 24.99 -0.05
C PRO A 236 0.91 26.37 -0.36
N ALA A 237 0.27 26.53 -1.52
CA ALA A 237 -0.44 27.77 -1.82
C ALA A 237 -1.55 28.02 -0.79
N VAL A 238 -1.35 28.99 0.10
CA VAL A 238 -2.27 29.33 1.19
C VAL A 238 -2.61 30.82 1.16
N LYS A 239 -3.86 31.12 1.51
CA LYS A 239 -4.34 32.48 1.73
C LYS A 239 -4.18 32.90 3.19
N TYR A 240 -4.56 32.02 4.10
CA TYR A 240 -4.61 32.30 5.53
C TYR A 240 -3.55 31.53 6.32
N MET A 241 -2.82 32.29 7.15
CA MET A 241 -1.86 31.74 8.11
C MET A 241 -1.86 32.60 9.37
N PRO A 242 -1.89 32.02 10.60
CA PRO A 242 -1.74 32.78 11.82
C PRO A 242 -0.41 33.56 11.84
N GLU A 243 -0.44 34.79 12.35
CA GLU A 243 0.74 35.67 12.45
C GLU A 243 1.90 35.03 13.23
N LYS A 244 1.58 34.23 14.25
CA LYS A 244 2.58 33.54 15.07
C LYS A 244 3.27 32.42 14.28
N VAL A 245 2.51 31.70 13.43
CA VAL A 245 3.05 30.64 12.57
C VAL A 245 3.99 31.20 11.54
N LEU A 246 3.61 32.30 10.85
CA LEU A 246 4.49 32.98 9.90
C LEU A 246 5.75 33.49 10.58
N ALA A 247 5.61 34.11 11.76
CA ALA A 247 6.74 34.60 12.55
C ALA A 247 7.71 33.47 12.93
N HIS A 248 7.17 32.29 13.28
CA HIS A 248 7.98 31.13 13.62
C HIS A 248 8.74 30.60 12.40
N LEU A 249 8.09 30.47 11.23
CA LEU A 249 8.75 30.06 9.97
C LEU A 249 9.91 31.03 9.62
N VAL A 250 9.67 32.33 9.73
CA VAL A 250 10.71 33.36 9.52
C VAL A 250 11.86 33.21 10.53
N SER A 251 11.55 32.91 11.78
CA SER A 251 12.55 32.63 12.82
C SER A 251 13.39 31.40 12.52
N LEU A 252 12.77 30.31 12.12
CA LEU A 252 13.46 29.07 11.73
C LEU A 252 14.40 29.31 10.54
N ALA A 253 13.93 30.01 9.51
CA ALA A 253 14.76 30.36 8.36
C ALA A 253 15.99 31.21 8.78
N LYS A 254 15.82 32.19 9.68
CA LYS A 254 16.94 32.97 10.20
C LYS A 254 17.97 32.15 10.96
N GLN A 255 17.53 31.03 11.60
CA GLN A 255 18.41 30.13 12.34
C GLN A 255 19.17 29.17 11.42
N GLY A 256 18.72 28.95 10.19
CA GLY A 256 19.39 28.08 9.23
C GLY A 256 18.46 27.12 8.45
N ALA A 257 17.16 27.08 8.77
CA ALA A 257 16.21 26.23 8.10
C ALA A 257 15.93 26.67 6.66
N THR A 258 15.51 25.70 5.84
CA THR A 258 14.95 25.93 4.51
C THR A 258 13.42 25.94 4.61
N ILE A 259 12.81 27.06 4.19
CA ILE A 259 11.36 27.21 4.11
C ILE A 259 10.97 27.44 2.65
N VAL A 260 10.04 26.63 2.16
CA VAL A 260 9.55 26.68 0.77
C VAL A 260 8.14 27.21 0.76
N PHE A 261 7.88 28.27 -0.01
CA PHE A 261 6.53 28.76 -0.29
C PHE A 261 6.17 28.44 -1.74
N MET A 262 5.14 27.63 -1.91
CA MET A 262 4.65 27.28 -3.25
C MET A 262 3.61 28.29 -3.72
N GLU A 263 3.75 28.77 -4.94
CA GLU A 263 2.84 29.65 -5.67
C GLU A 263 2.69 31.08 -5.10
N ASN A 264 2.66 31.27 -3.78
CA ASN A 264 2.50 32.59 -3.16
C ASN A 264 2.90 32.59 -1.68
N TYR A 265 3.11 33.76 -1.12
CA TYR A 265 3.12 33.96 0.33
C TYR A 265 1.69 33.99 0.89
N PRO A 266 1.47 33.59 2.17
CA PRO A 266 0.20 33.84 2.86
C PRO A 266 -0.22 35.29 2.81
N LYS A 267 -1.53 35.58 2.69
CA LYS A 267 -2.05 36.93 2.43
C LYS A 267 -2.67 37.60 3.65
N ASP A 268 -3.27 36.82 4.55
CA ASP A 268 -4.01 37.35 5.70
C ASP A 268 -4.02 36.35 6.87
N VAL A 269 -4.50 36.78 8.01
CA VAL A 269 -4.70 35.94 9.20
C VAL A 269 -6.12 35.35 9.23
N PRO A 270 -6.33 34.12 9.74
CA PRO A 270 -7.66 33.54 9.88
C PRO A 270 -8.40 34.10 11.10
N GLY A 271 -9.76 34.13 11.05
CA GLY A 271 -10.62 34.47 12.17
C GLY A 271 -10.71 35.97 12.49
N PHE A 272 -11.70 36.37 13.30
CA PHE A 272 -12.02 37.76 13.57
C PHE A 272 -11.50 38.31 14.91
N GLY A 273 -11.10 37.45 15.84
CA GLY A 273 -10.63 37.86 17.16
C GLY A 273 -9.36 38.72 17.06
N ASN A 274 -9.37 39.95 17.60
CA ASN A 274 -8.26 40.90 17.57
C ASN A 274 -7.68 41.13 16.17
N LEU A 275 -8.54 41.11 15.14
CA LEU A 275 -8.14 41.02 13.73
C LEU A 275 -7.14 42.09 13.32
N GLU A 276 -7.38 43.36 13.67
CA GLU A 276 -6.53 44.46 13.27
C GLU A 276 -5.12 44.35 13.86
N SER A 277 -5.02 44.03 15.14
CA SER A 277 -3.74 43.81 15.81
C SER A 277 -2.95 42.64 15.19
N ARG A 278 -3.64 41.56 14.87
CA ARG A 278 -3.03 40.38 14.26
C ARG A 278 -2.59 40.64 12.82
N ARG A 279 -3.40 41.38 12.02
CA ARG A 279 -3.01 41.83 10.68
C ARG A 279 -1.78 42.72 10.70
N ASN A 280 -1.71 43.63 11.67
CA ASN A 280 -0.53 44.50 11.84
C ASN A 280 0.72 43.67 12.17
N ALA A 281 0.62 42.70 13.07
CA ALA A 281 1.72 41.80 13.40
C ALA A 281 2.11 40.94 12.17
N PHE A 282 1.13 40.39 11.45
CA PHE A 282 1.34 39.61 10.24
C PHE A 282 2.06 40.38 9.16
N THR A 283 1.60 41.62 8.85
CA THR A 283 2.20 42.48 7.85
C THR A 283 3.64 42.85 8.21
N LYS A 284 3.92 43.07 9.50
CA LYS A 284 5.29 43.35 9.98
C LYS A 284 6.24 42.16 9.74
N VAL A 285 5.75 40.93 9.87
CA VAL A 285 6.52 39.72 9.59
C VAL A 285 6.66 39.49 8.08
N GLN A 286 5.57 39.63 7.33
CA GLN A 286 5.53 39.45 5.88
C GLN A 286 6.51 40.36 5.14
N LYS A 287 6.65 41.63 5.59
CA LYS A 287 7.62 42.60 5.04
C LYS A 287 9.08 42.17 5.23
N GLN A 288 9.37 41.17 6.03
CA GLN A 288 10.74 40.65 6.19
C GLN A 288 11.07 39.59 5.14
N LEU A 289 10.06 38.98 4.50
CA LEU A 289 10.27 37.97 3.46
C LEU A 289 10.92 38.63 2.23
N PRO A 290 11.70 37.88 1.45
CA PRO A 290 12.24 38.35 0.19
C PRO A 290 11.15 38.91 -0.73
N ASP A 291 11.41 40.03 -1.38
CA ASP A 291 10.51 40.60 -2.37
C ASP A 291 10.58 39.77 -3.65
N ILE A 292 9.51 39.01 -3.93
CA ILE A 292 9.40 38.14 -5.09
C ILE A 292 8.32 38.70 -6.01
N SER A 293 8.74 39.24 -7.13
CA SER A 293 7.84 39.77 -8.16
C SER A 293 7.18 38.68 -9.02
N ASP A 294 7.83 37.52 -9.17
CA ASP A 294 7.35 36.42 -10.02
C ASP A 294 7.63 35.07 -9.38
N PHE A 295 6.58 34.40 -8.90
CA PHE A 295 6.64 33.04 -8.36
C PHE A 295 6.75 31.96 -9.44
N ASN A 296 6.61 32.28 -10.72
CA ASN A 296 6.82 31.31 -11.79
C ASN A 296 8.29 30.90 -11.91
N GLN A 297 9.19 31.72 -11.40
CA GLN A 297 10.59 31.36 -11.30
C GLN A 297 10.88 30.69 -9.96
N SER A 298 11.59 29.57 -10.00
CA SER A 298 12.07 28.91 -8.77
C SER A 298 13.29 29.65 -8.24
N ILE A 299 13.11 30.42 -7.17
CA ILE A 299 14.12 31.29 -6.57
C ILE A 299 14.49 30.76 -5.19
N SER A 300 15.81 30.72 -4.88
CA SER A 300 16.32 30.47 -3.53
C SER A 300 17.03 31.72 -3.04
N SER A 301 16.47 32.36 -2.04
CA SER A 301 17.00 33.56 -1.41
C SER A 301 17.66 33.23 -0.07
N SER A 302 18.89 33.66 0.15
CA SER A 302 19.52 33.57 1.48
C SER A 302 18.74 34.40 2.48
N PHE A 303 18.44 33.84 3.65
CA PHE A 303 17.64 34.51 4.66
C PHE A 303 18.14 34.19 6.08
N GLY A 304 18.86 35.13 6.67
CA GLY A 304 19.62 34.86 7.89
C GLY A 304 20.72 33.81 7.64
N LYS A 305 20.65 32.68 8.36
CA LYS A 305 21.56 31.54 8.15
C LYS A 305 20.97 30.46 7.24
N GLY A 306 19.70 30.56 6.88
CA GLY A 306 18.97 29.58 6.06
C GLY A 306 18.50 30.15 4.73
N HIS A 307 17.41 29.60 4.21
CA HIS A 307 16.89 29.95 2.90
C HIS A 307 15.36 30.07 2.89
N ILE A 308 14.87 31.03 2.11
CA ILE A 308 13.48 31.08 1.63
C ILE A 308 13.50 30.67 0.16
N ILE A 309 12.77 29.65 -0.19
CA ILE A 309 12.63 29.15 -1.57
C ILE A 309 11.19 29.41 -2.02
N THR A 310 11.02 29.90 -3.24
CA THR A 310 9.71 30.17 -3.84
C THR A 310 9.65 29.61 -5.24
N GLY A 311 8.45 29.20 -5.68
CA GLY A 311 8.23 28.73 -7.06
C GLY A 311 6.87 28.07 -7.25
N THR A 312 6.48 27.86 -8.51
CA THR A 312 5.26 27.13 -8.91
C THR A 312 5.58 25.75 -9.49
N ASP A 313 6.77 25.59 -10.08
CA ASP A 313 7.26 24.31 -10.57
C ASP A 313 7.85 23.50 -9.40
N TYR A 314 7.23 22.35 -9.09
CA TYR A 314 7.63 21.51 -7.97
C TYR A 314 9.02 20.90 -8.15
N ALA A 315 9.34 20.39 -9.36
CA ALA A 315 10.64 19.76 -9.62
C ALA A 315 11.79 20.78 -9.45
N ALA A 316 11.67 21.93 -10.10
CA ALA A 316 12.67 23.00 -10.02
C ALA A 316 12.78 23.58 -8.60
N THR A 317 11.66 23.76 -7.90
CA THR A 317 11.61 24.37 -6.57
C THR A 317 12.17 23.42 -5.50
N LEU A 318 11.75 22.15 -5.50
CA LEU A 318 12.26 21.16 -4.55
C LEU A 318 13.74 20.82 -4.81
N GLY A 319 14.18 20.86 -6.06
CA GLY A 319 15.61 20.73 -6.40
C GLY A 319 16.50 21.79 -5.75
N LYS A 320 15.97 22.99 -5.40
CA LYS A 320 16.71 24.02 -4.66
C LYS A 320 16.92 23.65 -3.18
N CYS A 321 16.16 22.72 -2.63
CA CYS A 321 16.34 22.23 -1.25
C CYS A 321 17.62 21.43 -1.06
N LYS A 322 18.26 21.00 -2.13
CA LYS A 322 19.49 20.16 -2.13
C LYS A 322 19.31 18.83 -1.37
N VAL A 323 18.09 18.32 -1.38
CA VAL A 323 17.76 16.98 -0.89
C VAL A 323 17.74 16.05 -2.08
N MET A 324 18.32 14.87 -1.93
CA MET A 324 18.37 13.89 -2.99
C MET A 324 17.03 13.11 -3.06
N PRO A 325 16.34 13.11 -4.19
CA PRO A 325 15.12 12.32 -4.36
C PRO A 325 15.44 10.84 -4.48
N GLU A 326 14.47 9.99 -4.15
CA GLU A 326 14.52 8.56 -4.46
C GLU A 326 14.20 8.33 -5.94
N GLU A 327 15.25 8.12 -6.74
CA GLU A 327 15.16 7.95 -8.19
C GLU A 327 14.34 6.71 -8.60
N MET A 328 14.17 5.72 -7.69
CA MET A 328 13.31 4.56 -7.96
C MET A 328 11.86 4.94 -8.22
N LYS A 329 11.38 6.02 -7.60
CA LYS A 329 10.03 6.55 -7.79
C LYS A 329 9.88 7.18 -9.17
N THR A 330 10.81 8.05 -9.55
CA THR A 330 10.76 8.82 -10.80
C THR A 330 11.10 7.97 -12.03
N ASN A 331 12.07 7.06 -11.91
CA ASN A 331 12.58 6.29 -13.05
C ASN A 331 11.82 4.97 -13.28
N PHE A 332 11.29 4.37 -12.22
CA PHE A 332 10.67 3.05 -12.28
C PHE A 332 9.23 3.01 -11.75
N GLY A 333 8.70 4.12 -11.20
CA GLY A 333 7.34 4.18 -10.65
C GLY A 333 7.14 3.37 -9.36
N LEU A 334 8.21 2.91 -8.74
CA LEU A 334 8.14 2.14 -7.50
C LEU A 334 7.61 3.00 -6.34
N GLN A 335 6.81 2.39 -5.48
CA GLN A 335 6.39 3.02 -4.24
C GLN A 335 7.34 2.60 -3.13
N TYR A 336 7.63 3.49 -2.19
CA TYR A 336 8.54 3.19 -1.09
C TYR A 336 8.16 3.93 0.20
N ILE A 337 8.66 3.40 1.30
CA ILE A 337 8.84 4.13 2.55
C ILE A 337 10.24 3.83 3.07
N ARG A 338 10.90 4.86 3.61
CA ARG A 338 12.25 4.78 4.19
C ARG A 338 12.21 5.01 5.70
N ARG A 339 13.00 4.22 6.44
CA ARG A 339 13.18 4.38 7.88
C ARG A 339 14.66 4.30 8.21
N GLN A 340 15.08 5.02 9.24
CA GLN A 340 16.45 5.02 9.73
C GLN A 340 16.61 4.08 10.93
N HIS A 341 17.64 3.25 10.93
CA HIS A 341 18.08 2.49 12.09
C HIS A 341 19.49 2.89 12.53
N SER A 342 20.05 2.24 13.56
CA SER A 342 21.32 2.66 14.19
C SER A 342 22.54 2.62 13.28
N THR A 343 22.53 1.79 12.23
CA THR A 343 23.67 1.55 11.33
C THR A 343 23.34 1.76 9.86
N GLY A 344 22.19 2.33 9.55
CA GLY A 344 21.76 2.60 8.17
C GLY A 344 20.26 2.83 8.04
N HIS A 345 19.72 2.38 6.92
CA HIS A 345 18.31 2.56 6.58
C HIS A 345 17.67 1.24 6.17
N HIS A 346 16.35 1.17 6.24
CA HIS A 346 15.60 0.15 5.54
C HIS A 346 14.45 0.77 4.77
N TYR A 347 14.15 0.14 3.65
CA TYR A 347 13.10 0.50 2.73
C TYR A 347 12.12 -0.66 2.61
N PHE A 348 10.85 -0.37 2.66
CA PHE A 348 9.84 -1.24 2.04
C PHE A 348 9.52 -0.66 0.68
N ILE A 349 9.63 -1.48 -0.37
CA ILE A 349 9.43 -1.08 -1.76
C ILE A 349 8.39 -2.00 -2.37
N SER A 350 7.43 -1.43 -3.11
CA SER A 350 6.40 -2.19 -3.83
C SER A 350 6.20 -1.69 -5.26
N SER A 351 5.98 -2.63 -6.19
CA SER A 351 5.58 -2.36 -7.57
C SER A 351 4.06 -2.47 -7.70
N LEU A 352 3.37 -1.34 -7.57
CA LEU A 352 1.90 -1.24 -7.68
C LEU A 352 1.42 -0.90 -9.10
N GLN A 353 2.17 -1.35 -10.12
CA GLN A 353 1.96 -1.06 -11.53
C GLN A 353 2.16 -2.30 -12.41
N ASP A 354 1.89 -2.19 -13.69
CA ASP A 354 2.00 -3.29 -14.68
C ASP A 354 3.43 -3.71 -15.04
N LYS A 355 4.41 -2.90 -14.64
CA LYS A 355 5.83 -3.11 -14.95
C LYS A 355 6.62 -3.54 -13.74
N GLY A 356 7.51 -4.50 -13.97
CA GLY A 356 8.56 -4.85 -13.03
C GLY A 356 9.85 -4.04 -13.24
N VAL A 357 10.83 -4.33 -12.41
CA VAL A 357 12.19 -3.77 -12.48
C VAL A 357 13.19 -4.91 -12.49
N ASP A 358 14.12 -4.87 -13.39
CA ASP A 358 15.33 -5.71 -13.44
C ASP A 358 16.50 -4.77 -13.78
N ASN A 359 16.98 -4.03 -12.76
CA ASN A 359 17.93 -2.94 -12.97
C ASN A 359 18.61 -2.51 -11.67
N TRP A 360 19.65 -1.70 -11.83
CA TRP A 360 20.26 -0.94 -10.76
C TRP A 360 19.35 0.22 -10.35
N ILE A 361 18.96 0.26 -9.08
CA ILE A 361 18.22 1.38 -8.49
C ILE A 361 19.15 2.22 -7.63
N THR A 362 19.06 3.54 -7.75
CA THR A 362 19.81 4.49 -6.93
C THR A 362 19.02 4.77 -5.66
N LEU A 363 19.67 4.66 -4.50
CA LEU A 363 19.12 5.06 -3.21
C LEU A 363 19.64 6.44 -2.81
N SER A 364 18.84 7.21 -2.08
CA SER A 364 19.23 8.53 -1.58
C SER A 364 20.14 8.50 -0.34
N VAL A 365 20.61 7.31 0.04
CA VAL A 365 21.48 7.07 1.18
C VAL A 365 22.88 6.63 0.73
N ASN A 366 23.87 6.70 1.63
CA ASN A 366 25.27 6.55 1.27
C ASN A 366 25.97 5.34 1.93
N GLU A 367 25.23 4.42 2.55
CA GLU A 367 25.77 3.21 3.14
C GLU A 367 26.34 2.29 2.05
N PRO A 368 27.51 1.65 2.29
CA PRO A 368 28.18 0.86 1.24
C PRO A 368 27.60 -0.54 1.03
N THR A 369 26.81 -1.04 1.97
CA THR A 369 26.31 -2.42 1.96
C THR A 369 24.79 -2.46 2.04
N ALA A 370 24.17 -3.40 1.31
CA ALA A 370 22.73 -3.63 1.38
C ALA A 370 22.39 -5.13 1.42
N MET A 371 21.30 -5.45 2.08
CA MET A 371 20.63 -6.76 2.07
C MET A 371 19.24 -6.63 1.47
N LEU A 372 18.79 -7.69 0.79
CA LEU A 372 17.43 -7.87 0.33
C LEU A 372 16.71 -8.90 1.21
N PHE A 373 15.42 -8.63 1.47
CA PHE A 373 14.51 -9.53 2.16
C PHE A 373 13.21 -9.61 1.35
N ASP A 374 12.80 -10.82 1.00
CA ASP A 374 11.51 -11.07 0.40
C ASP A 374 10.46 -11.32 1.49
N PRO A 375 9.51 -10.43 1.71
CA PRO A 375 8.49 -10.63 2.74
C PRO A 375 7.48 -11.73 2.36
N MET A 376 7.38 -12.11 1.08
CA MET A 376 6.51 -13.21 0.64
C MET A 376 7.05 -14.56 1.09
N THR A 377 8.32 -14.82 0.86
CA THR A 377 8.95 -16.12 1.14
C THR A 377 9.74 -16.14 2.46
N GLY A 378 10.25 -14.99 2.91
CA GLY A 378 11.20 -14.87 4.01
C GLY A 378 12.66 -15.11 3.58
N GLU A 379 12.93 -15.28 2.28
CA GLU A 379 14.29 -15.33 1.75
C GLU A 379 15.04 -14.02 1.99
N LYS A 380 16.34 -14.12 2.24
CA LYS A 380 17.20 -12.96 2.47
C LYS A 380 18.62 -13.20 1.97
N GLY A 381 19.33 -12.15 1.61
CA GLY A 381 20.71 -12.25 1.17
C GLY A 381 21.37 -10.89 0.94
N LYS A 382 22.68 -10.88 0.83
CA LYS A 382 23.48 -9.70 0.50
C LYS A 382 23.21 -9.28 -0.95
N ALA A 383 22.75 -8.04 -1.12
CA ALA A 383 22.49 -7.49 -2.44
C ALA A 383 23.79 -7.25 -3.23
N GLN A 384 23.72 -7.31 -4.55
CA GLN A 384 24.74 -6.69 -5.40
C GLN A 384 24.63 -5.17 -5.27
N THR A 385 25.75 -4.54 -4.91
CA THR A 385 25.82 -3.09 -4.72
C THR A 385 26.98 -2.51 -5.53
N ARG A 386 26.84 -1.25 -5.94
CA ARG A 386 27.92 -0.45 -6.52
C ARG A 386 27.76 1.01 -6.13
N ILE A 387 28.86 1.74 -6.16
CA ILE A 387 28.84 3.20 -6.03
C ILE A 387 28.96 3.80 -7.43
N LYS A 388 27.97 4.60 -7.81
CA LYS A 388 27.96 5.36 -9.06
C LYS A 388 27.66 6.82 -8.76
N ASP A 389 28.51 7.73 -9.25
CA ASP A 389 28.40 9.17 -9.03
C ASP A 389 28.26 9.54 -7.53
N GLY A 390 28.98 8.81 -6.65
CA GLY A 390 28.95 8.97 -5.20
C GLY A 390 27.68 8.45 -4.50
N LYS A 391 26.80 7.74 -5.21
CA LYS A 391 25.53 7.19 -4.70
C LYS A 391 25.56 5.68 -4.65
N LEU A 392 24.91 5.11 -3.63
CA LEU A 392 24.65 3.67 -3.56
C LEU A 392 23.64 3.26 -4.63
N GLN A 393 24.02 2.29 -5.45
CA GLN A 393 23.08 1.55 -6.30
C GLN A 393 22.96 0.11 -5.84
N VAL A 394 21.73 -0.38 -5.81
CA VAL A 394 21.38 -1.77 -5.50
C VAL A 394 20.77 -2.41 -6.75
N TYR A 395 21.24 -3.59 -7.14
CA TYR A 395 20.59 -4.33 -8.21
C TYR A 395 19.30 -4.96 -7.69
N LEU A 396 18.20 -4.74 -8.38
CA LEU A 396 16.86 -5.18 -7.96
C LEU A 396 16.13 -5.87 -9.11
N GLN A 397 15.64 -7.08 -8.81
CA GLN A 397 14.66 -7.79 -9.62
C GLN A 397 13.34 -7.80 -8.85
N LEU A 398 12.31 -7.16 -9.39
CA LEU A 398 10.99 -7.06 -8.78
C LEU A 398 9.93 -7.08 -9.88
N GLN A 399 9.00 -8.03 -9.84
CA GLN A 399 7.94 -8.11 -10.82
C GLN A 399 6.76 -7.19 -10.46
N SER A 400 5.84 -7.01 -11.41
CA SER A 400 4.56 -6.34 -11.18
C SER A 400 3.81 -7.00 -10.01
N GLY A 401 3.42 -6.21 -9.01
CA GLY A 401 2.72 -6.69 -7.81
C GLY A 401 3.61 -7.23 -6.69
N GLU A 402 4.92 -7.36 -6.92
CA GLU A 402 5.85 -7.79 -5.86
C GLU A 402 6.30 -6.63 -4.98
N SER A 403 6.83 -6.99 -3.82
CA SER A 403 7.44 -6.08 -2.85
C SER A 403 8.69 -6.69 -2.24
N VAL A 404 9.60 -5.83 -1.80
CA VAL A 404 10.89 -6.21 -1.23
C VAL A 404 11.26 -5.25 -0.09
N ILE A 405 12.03 -5.72 0.85
CA ILE A 405 12.67 -4.89 1.87
C ILE A 405 14.16 -4.82 1.55
N ILE A 406 14.68 -3.60 1.47
CA ILE A 406 16.12 -3.33 1.39
C ILE A 406 16.57 -2.81 2.74
N GLN A 407 17.62 -3.38 3.29
CA GLN A 407 18.28 -2.85 4.49
C GLN A 407 19.72 -2.48 4.15
N THR A 408 20.13 -1.24 4.39
CA THR A 408 21.49 -0.73 4.16
C THR A 408 22.27 -0.67 5.47
N PHE A 409 23.60 -0.74 5.38
CA PHE A 409 24.50 -0.75 6.53
C PHE A 409 25.74 0.08 6.25
N ASP A 410 26.20 0.83 7.27
CA ASP A 410 27.46 1.61 7.28
C ASP A 410 28.72 0.76 7.39
N HIS A 411 28.58 -0.55 7.52
CA HIS A 411 29.64 -1.53 7.64
C HIS A 411 29.40 -2.75 6.74
N PRO A 412 30.42 -3.54 6.42
CA PRO A 412 30.25 -4.80 5.69
C PRO A 412 29.39 -5.80 6.48
N VAL A 413 28.51 -6.50 5.76
CA VAL A 413 27.69 -7.58 6.31
C VAL A 413 28.13 -8.90 5.67
N GLU A 414 28.47 -9.86 6.51
CA GLU A 414 28.87 -11.22 6.13
C GLU A 414 27.64 -12.12 6.16
N THR A 415 27.12 -12.45 4.98
CA THR A 415 25.98 -13.36 4.80
C THR A 415 25.98 -13.91 3.37
N GLN A 416 25.16 -14.93 3.11
CA GLN A 416 24.99 -15.46 1.75
C GLN A 416 24.54 -14.36 0.76
N ALA A 417 25.00 -14.46 -0.47
CA ALA A 417 24.54 -13.55 -1.54
C ALA A 417 23.05 -13.76 -1.82
N TRP A 418 22.37 -12.68 -2.20
CA TRP A 418 21.03 -12.75 -2.77
C TRP A 418 21.10 -13.51 -4.09
N LYS A 419 20.18 -14.43 -4.31
CA LYS A 419 20.09 -15.21 -5.55
C LYS A 419 19.25 -14.47 -6.59
N TYR A 420 19.93 -13.75 -7.47
CA TYR A 420 19.30 -13.22 -8.67
C TYR A 420 19.05 -14.35 -9.66
N ILE A 421 18.00 -14.24 -10.43
CA ILE A 421 17.57 -15.29 -11.34
C ILE A 421 17.39 -14.77 -12.78
N GLN A 422 17.63 -15.64 -13.74
CA GLN A 422 17.28 -15.42 -15.14
C GLN A 422 16.36 -16.54 -15.60
N GLU A 423 15.17 -16.18 -16.08
CA GLU A 423 14.27 -17.14 -16.71
C GLU A 423 14.86 -17.57 -18.06
N GLN A 424 14.83 -18.88 -18.32
CA GLN A 424 15.26 -19.40 -19.60
C GLN A 424 14.15 -19.19 -20.66
N PRO A 425 14.51 -19.03 -21.95
CA PRO A 425 13.54 -18.72 -23.00
C PRO A 425 12.48 -19.79 -23.24
N VAL A 426 12.79 -21.06 -22.92
CA VAL A 426 11.89 -22.19 -23.17
C VAL A 426 11.28 -22.63 -21.85
N SER A 427 9.97 -22.49 -21.72
CA SER A 427 9.18 -23.03 -20.60
C SER A 427 8.46 -24.30 -21.03
N LEU A 428 8.14 -25.15 -20.06
CA LEU A 428 7.34 -26.35 -20.25
C LEU A 428 5.88 -26.04 -19.93
N SER A 429 4.99 -26.06 -20.93
CA SER A 429 3.54 -25.96 -20.70
C SER A 429 3.03 -27.19 -19.95
N LEU A 430 2.18 -26.96 -18.97
CA LEU A 430 1.45 -27.99 -18.24
C LEU A 430 -0.06 -27.92 -18.52
N ASP A 431 -0.48 -27.29 -19.60
CA ASP A 431 -1.89 -27.12 -19.98
C ASP A 431 -2.47 -28.38 -20.68
N HIS A 432 -2.32 -29.55 -20.04
CA HIS A 432 -2.82 -30.83 -20.60
C HIS A 432 -3.02 -31.87 -19.48
N ASP A 433 -3.97 -32.78 -19.68
CA ASP A 433 -4.17 -34.03 -18.94
C ASP A 433 -4.38 -33.92 -17.42
N TRP A 434 -4.99 -32.85 -16.99
CA TRP A 434 -5.34 -32.67 -15.58
C TRP A 434 -6.57 -33.49 -15.18
N THR A 435 -6.60 -33.89 -13.93
CA THR A 435 -7.83 -34.36 -13.28
C THR A 435 -8.23 -33.35 -12.19
N LEU A 436 -9.54 -33.13 -12.06
CA LEU A 436 -10.13 -32.27 -11.04
C LEU A 436 -11.08 -33.07 -10.17
N ARG A 437 -10.92 -33.02 -8.84
CA ARG A 437 -11.92 -33.45 -7.87
C ARG A 437 -12.09 -32.40 -6.79
N PHE A 438 -13.27 -32.31 -6.20
CA PHE A 438 -13.49 -31.33 -5.12
C PHE A 438 -13.17 -31.98 -3.77
N VAL A 439 -12.28 -31.33 -3.00
CA VAL A 439 -11.95 -31.72 -1.61
C VAL A 439 -12.91 -31.09 -0.62
N GLN A 440 -13.50 -29.94 -1.00
CA GLN A 440 -14.56 -29.27 -0.29
C GLN A 440 -15.43 -28.52 -1.30
N SER A 441 -16.75 -28.65 -1.20
CA SER A 441 -17.66 -27.89 -2.06
C SER A 441 -19.05 -27.72 -1.43
N THR A 442 -19.62 -26.56 -1.67
CA THR A 442 -20.99 -26.23 -1.26
C THR A 442 -21.67 -25.44 -2.37
N PRO A 443 -22.73 -25.98 -3.04
CA PRO A 443 -23.23 -27.37 -2.90
C PRO A 443 -22.20 -28.44 -3.30
N ALA A 444 -22.41 -29.65 -2.86
CA ALA A 444 -21.50 -30.79 -3.14
C ALA A 444 -21.35 -31.04 -4.65
N ILE A 445 -20.11 -31.27 -5.07
CA ILE A 445 -19.74 -31.74 -6.40
C ILE A 445 -18.94 -33.03 -6.21
N GLU A 446 -19.53 -34.13 -6.61
CA GLU A 446 -18.92 -35.46 -6.49
C GLU A 446 -18.30 -35.92 -7.81
N GLY A 447 -17.35 -36.84 -7.73
CA GLY A 447 -16.67 -37.42 -8.88
C GLY A 447 -15.31 -36.76 -9.20
N THR A 448 -14.71 -37.32 -10.24
CA THR A 448 -13.45 -36.84 -10.81
C THR A 448 -13.68 -36.47 -12.27
N PHE A 449 -13.20 -35.30 -12.65
CA PHE A 449 -13.37 -34.75 -14.00
C PHE A 449 -12.01 -34.72 -14.70
N ALA A 450 -11.96 -35.25 -15.92
CA ALA A 450 -10.82 -35.09 -16.80
C ALA A 450 -10.88 -33.68 -17.40
N ILE A 451 -9.75 -32.98 -17.38
CA ILE A 451 -9.59 -31.60 -17.88
C ILE A 451 -8.46 -31.61 -18.90
N ASP A 452 -8.79 -31.58 -20.18
CA ASP A 452 -7.79 -31.61 -21.25
C ASP A 452 -6.85 -30.41 -21.20
N SER A 453 -7.38 -29.22 -20.84
CA SER A 453 -6.61 -28.00 -20.59
C SER A 453 -7.26 -27.24 -19.43
N PRO A 454 -6.48 -26.66 -18.50
CA PRO A 454 -7.03 -25.89 -17.38
C PRO A 454 -7.96 -24.78 -17.88
N THR A 455 -9.21 -24.85 -17.47
CA THR A 455 -10.28 -23.89 -17.71
C THR A 455 -11.07 -23.73 -16.43
N SER A 456 -11.88 -22.68 -16.34
CA SER A 456 -12.71 -22.49 -15.16
C SER A 456 -13.52 -23.73 -14.84
N TRP A 457 -13.50 -24.18 -13.60
CA TRP A 457 -14.34 -25.31 -13.20
C TRP A 457 -15.85 -25.01 -13.25
N THR A 458 -16.20 -23.72 -13.45
CA THR A 458 -17.60 -23.35 -13.72
C THR A 458 -18.11 -23.89 -15.04
N GLU A 459 -17.20 -24.33 -15.94
CA GLU A 459 -17.50 -24.88 -17.26
C GLU A 459 -17.62 -26.42 -17.27
N ILE A 460 -17.28 -27.10 -16.17
CA ILE A 460 -17.45 -28.56 -16.12
C ILE A 460 -18.94 -28.95 -16.18
N ASN A 461 -19.23 -30.12 -16.76
CA ASN A 461 -20.61 -30.62 -16.89
C ASN A 461 -21.14 -31.13 -15.56
N HIS A 462 -21.43 -30.21 -14.63
CA HIS A 462 -22.07 -30.52 -13.35
C HIS A 462 -22.99 -29.36 -12.92
N PRO A 463 -24.23 -29.63 -12.46
CA PRO A 463 -25.22 -28.58 -12.17
C PRO A 463 -24.75 -27.57 -11.10
N ASN A 464 -23.94 -28.02 -10.16
CA ASN A 464 -23.44 -27.20 -9.07
C ASN A 464 -22.15 -26.41 -9.43
N ALA A 465 -21.55 -26.57 -10.60
CA ALA A 465 -20.27 -25.98 -10.97
C ALA A 465 -20.29 -24.45 -10.94
N LYS A 466 -21.38 -23.85 -11.43
CA LYS A 466 -21.56 -22.38 -11.53
C LYS A 466 -21.98 -21.71 -10.22
N ILE A 467 -22.40 -22.49 -9.22
CA ILE A 467 -22.96 -21.97 -7.96
C ILE A 467 -22.17 -22.42 -6.74
N ASN A 468 -20.99 -22.99 -6.98
CA ASN A 468 -20.15 -23.62 -5.97
C ASN A 468 -19.26 -22.59 -5.25
N MET A 469 -19.09 -22.85 -3.95
CA MET A 469 -17.99 -22.34 -3.14
C MET A 469 -17.20 -23.54 -2.63
N GLY A 470 -15.87 -23.54 -2.81
CA GLY A 470 -15.08 -24.66 -2.35
C GLY A 470 -13.62 -24.68 -2.77
N THR A 471 -13.03 -25.85 -2.67
CA THR A 471 -11.66 -26.14 -3.04
C THR A 471 -11.62 -27.33 -3.98
N GLY A 472 -11.10 -27.10 -5.19
CA GLY A 472 -10.83 -28.14 -6.19
C GLY A 472 -9.36 -28.57 -6.14
N LEU A 473 -9.12 -29.89 -6.12
CA LEU A 473 -7.79 -30.47 -6.28
C LEU A 473 -7.57 -30.83 -7.75
N TYR A 474 -6.65 -30.12 -8.37
CA TYR A 474 -6.11 -30.45 -9.68
C TYR A 474 -4.90 -31.37 -9.50
N SER A 475 -4.84 -32.47 -10.25
CA SER A 475 -3.73 -33.41 -10.23
C SER A 475 -3.23 -33.69 -11.64
N LEU A 476 -1.91 -33.59 -11.84
CA LEU A 476 -1.23 -33.86 -13.10
C LEU A 476 -0.06 -34.82 -12.86
N GLU A 477 -0.06 -35.94 -13.56
CA GLU A 477 1.14 -36.77 -13.74
C GLU A 477 1.89 -36.31 -14.98
N THR A 478 3.14 -35.91 -14.84
CA THR A 478 3.96 -35.46 -15.96
C THR A 478 5.35 -36.07 -15.91
N VAL A 479 5.98 -36.19 -17.08
CA VAL A 479 7.35 -36.71 -17.21
C VAL A 479 8.27 -35.56 -17.58
N LEU A 480 9.13 -35.17 -16.65
CA LEU A 480 10.11 -34.13 -16.90
C LEU A 480 11.39 -34.71 -17.53
N PRO A 481 11.99 -34.00 -18.49
CA PRO A 481 13.31 -34.34 -19.02
C PRO A 481 14.38 -34.19 -17.94
N ALA A 482 15.63 -34.42 -18.26
CA ALA A 482 16.73 -34.09 -17.37
C ALA A 482 16.66 -32.61 -16.97
N LEU A 483 16.72 -32.33 -15.67
CA LEU A 483 16.55 -30.97 -15.14
C LEU A 483 17.86 -30.18 -15.29
N ASN A 484 18.05 -29.53 -16.44
CA ASN A 484 19.21 -28.71 -16.76
C ASN A 484 18.98 -27.22 -16.38
N ALA A 485 18.60 -26.98 -15.13
CA ALA A 485 18.37 -25.64 -14.58
C ALA A 485 18.78 -25.63 -13.11
N ASP A 486 19.14 -24.46 -12.60
CA ASP A 486 19.50 -24.30 -11.19
C ASP A 486 18.28 -24.43 -10.27
N ASP A 487 17.12 -23.96 -10.74
CA ASP A 487 15.83 -24.10 -10.07
C ASP A 487 14.69 -23.97 -11.11
N TRP A 488 13.45 -24.13 -10.66
CA TRP A 488 12.26 -24.05 -11.49
C TRP A 488 11.18 -23.22 -10.83
N ILE A 489 10.49 -22.41 -11.62
CA ILE A 489 9.30 -21.67 -11.21
C ILE A 489 8.06 -22.37 -11.77
N LEU A 490 7.11 -22.72 -10.91
CA LEU A 490 5.76 -23.06 -11.29
C LEU A 490 4.96 -21.76 -11.37
N ASP A 491 4.54 -21.39 -12.58
CA ASP A 491 3.65 -20.26 -12.87
C ASP A 491 2.24 -20.82 -13.09
N LEU A 492 1.28 -20.39 -12.28
CA LEU A 492 -0.10 -20.87 -12.33
C LEU A 492 -0.99 -20.13 -13.33
N GLY A 493 -0.43 -19.13 -14.04
CA GLY A 493 -1.16 -18.36 -15.04
C GLY A 493 -2.34 -17.63 -14.44
N ASP A 494 -3.56 -17.90 -14.93
CA ASP A 494 -4.80 -17.33 -14.43
C ASP A 494 -5.40 -18.17 -13.30
N LEU A 495 -5.02 -17.86 -12.07
CA LEU A 495 -5.47 -18.51 -10.84
C LEU A 495 -6.67 -17.76 -10.21
N ARG A 496 -7.73 -18.50 -9.85
CA ARG A 496 -8.95 -17.99 -9.21
C ARG A 496 -9.34 -18.81 -7.98
N GLU A 497 -8.87 -18.46 -6.71
CA GLU A 497 -8.16 -17.20 -6.37
C GLU A 497 -6.83 -17.49 -5.67
N SER A 498 -6.73 -18.58 -4.88
CA SER A 498 -5.52 -18.99 -4.16
C SER A 498 -5.27 -20.48 -4.29
N ALA A 499 -4.03 -20.92 -4.13
CA ALA A 499 -3.67 -22.30 -4.32
C ALA A 499 -2.64 -22.80 -3.29
N ARG A 500 -2.83 -24.05 -2.83
CA ARG A 500 -1.81 -24.84 -2.12
C ARG A 500 -1.21 -25.86 -3.07
N ILE A 501 0.10 -25.90 -3.12
CA ILE A 501 0.84 -26.72 -4.06
C ILE A 501 1.55 -27.86 -3.32
N ARG A 502 1.38 -29.06 -3.84
CA ARG A 502 2.12 -30.27 -3.42
C ARG A 502 2.76 -30.89 -4.64
N ILE A 503 4.01 -31.30 -4.54
CA ILE A 503 4.74 -31.98 -5.60
C ILE A 503 5.37 -33.24 -5.03
N ASN A 504 5.10 -34.38 -5.65
CA ASN A 504 5.60 -35.69 -5.21
C ASN A 504 5.29 -35.97 -3.72
N GLY A 505 4.08 -35.58 -3.28
CA GLY A 505 3.60 -35.73 -1.90
C GLY A 505 4.17 -34.72 -0.88
N LYS A 506 5.05 -33.79 -1.29
CA LYS A 506 5.64 -32.77 -0.42
C LYS A 506 4.96 -31.44 -0.61
N GLU A 507 4.63 -30.74 0.48
CA GLU A 507 4.11 -29.39 0.43
C GLU A 507 5.18 -28.43 -0.11
N ALA A 508 4.88 -27.74 -1.21
CA ALA A 508 5.75 -26.77 -1.84
C ALA A 508 5.47 -25.33 -1.35
N GLY A 509 4.21 -24.98 -1.14
CA GLY A 509 3.82 -23.67 -0.62
C GLY A 509 2.40 -23.26 -0.98
N THR A 510 2.04 -22.04 -0.58
CA THR A 510 0.75 -21.40 -0.87
C THR A 510 0.97 -20.18 -1.76
N VAL A 511 0.26 -20.11 -2.88
CA VAL A 511 0.24 -18.99 -3.82
C VAL A 511 -1.10 -18.28 -3.67
N TRP A 512 -1.06 -17.00 -3.31
CA TRP A 512 -2.27 -16.23 -2.96
C TRP A 512 -2.26 -14.79 -3.51
N ALA A 513 -1.16 -14.34 -4.10
CA ALA A 513 -1.02 -13.00 -4.68
C ALA A 513 -0.35 -13.06 -6.05
N ALA A 514 -0.67 -12.12 -6.92
CA ALA A 514 0.00 -11.93 -8.19
C ALA A 514 1.44 -11.38 -8.01
N PRO A 515 2.42 -11.88 -8.80
CA PRO A 515 2.30 -12.95 -9.78
C PRO A 515 2.13 -14.33 -9.11
N PHE A 516 1.25 -15.17 -9.66
CA PHE A 516 0.92 -16.47 -9.08
C PHE A 516 2.00 -17.52 -9.37
N ARG A 517 3.16 -17.38 -8.72
CA ARG A 517 4.38 -18.12 -9.00
C ARG A 517 5.03 -18.69 -7.73
N LEU A 518 5.66 -19.84 -7.86
CA LEU A 518 6.39 -20.48 -6.77
C LEU A 518 7.66 -21.17 -7.28
N LYS A 519 8.80 -21.03 -6.58
CA LYS A 519 10.03 -21.81 -6.84
C LYS A 519 9.83 -23.24 -6.36
N VAL A 520 9.99 -24.21 -7.26
CA VAL A 520 9.63 -25.60 -6.99
C VAL A 520 10.72 -26.63 -7.31
N GLY A 521 11.89 -26.24 -7.83
CA GLY A 521 12.92 -27.18 -8.32
C GLY A 521 13.34 -28.23 -7.31
N LYS A 522 13.44 -27.88 -6.02
CA LYS A 522 13.79 -28.83 -4.96
C LYS A 522 12.76 -29.96 -4.71
N TYR A 523 11.57 -29.84 -5.29
CA TYR A 523 10.50 -30.83 -5.17
C TYR A 523 10.36 -31.68 -6.44
N LEU A 524 10.94 -31.21 -7.56
CA LEU A 524 10.91 -31.89 -8.85
C LEU A 524 12.01 -32.96 -8.93
N GLN A 525 11.80 -33.98 -9.78
CA GLN A 525 12.77 -35.02 -10.09
C GLN A 525 12.79 -35.32 -11.59
N PRO A 526 13.89 -35.79 -12.15
CA PRO A 526 13.88 -36.32 -13.51
C PRO A 526 12.91 -37.49 -13.65
N GLY A 527 12.19 -37.56 -14.78
CA GLY A 527 11.17 -38.58 -15.00
C GLY A 527 9.80 -38.22 -14.43
N LYS A 528 9.09 -39.15 -13.84
CA LYS A 528 7.70 -39.00 -13.39
C LYS A 528 7.60 -38.05 -12.20
N ASN A 529 6.70 -37.08 -12.27
CA ASN A 529 6.28 -36.20 -11.19
C ASN A 529 4.77 -36.16 -11.07
N LEU A 530 4.29 -36.08 -9.84
CA LEU A 530 2.89 -35.78 -9.52
C LEU A 530 2.81 -34.34 -9.00
N ILE A 531 2.10 -33.48 -9.71
CA ILE A 531 1.83 -32.09 -9.33
C ILE A 531 0.38 -32.01 -8.88
N GLU A 532 0.15 -31.57 -7.65
CA GLU A 532 -1.17 -31.42 -7.05
C GLU A 532 -1.36 -29.95 -6.64
N ILE A 533 -2.47 -29.35 -7.08
CA ILE A 533 -2.79 -27.94 -6.82
C ILE A 533 -4.21 -27.86 -6.27
N GLU A 534 -4.34 -27.53 -4.98
CA GLU A 534 -5.63 -27.28 -4.35
C GLU A 534 -6.00 -25.81 -4.52
N VAL A 535 -6.95 -25.52 -5.40
CA VAL A 535 -7.41 -24.14 -5.67
C VAL A 535 -8.68 -23.85 -4.89
N THR A 536 -8.71 -22.72 -4.21
CA THR A 536 -9.88 -22.23 -3.46
C THR A 536 -10.46 -20.99 -4.15
N ASN A 537 -11.77 -21.02 -4.46
CA ASN A 537 -12.48 -19.91 -5.06
C ASN A 537 -13.17 -19.02 -4.01
N LEU A 538 -13.77 -17.92 -4.48
CA LEU A 538 -14.58 -17.01 -3.66
C LEU A 538 -16.01 -17.54 -3.47
N PRO A 539 -16.68 -17.17 -2.35
CA PRO A 539 -18.09 -17.51 -2.11
C PRO A 539 -19.09 -16.79 -3.02
N ALA A 540 -18.67 -15.84 -3.85
CA ALA A 540 -19.55 -14.95 -4.63
C ALA A 540 -20.61 -15.71 -5.44
N ASN A 541 -20.23 -16.79 -6.13
CA ASN A 541 -21.16 -17.58 -6.93
C ASN A 541 -22.24 -18.24 -6.05
N ARG A 542 -21.87 -18.70 -4.86
CA ARG A 542 -22.82 -19.27 -3.89
C ARG A 542 -23.76 -18.21 -3.33
N ILE A 543 -23.24 -17.02 -3.02
CA ILE A 543 -24.02 -15.88 -2.52
C ILE A 543 -25.06 -15.42 -3.56
N ALA A 544 -24.66 -15.31 -4.82
CA ALA A 544 -25.57 -14.97 -5.91
C ALA A 544 -26.71 -15.99 -6.03
N GLU A 545 -26.38 -17.27 -5.89
CA GLU A 545 -27.39 -18.33 -5.96
C GLU A 545 -28.37 -18.30 -4.79
N LEU A 546 -27.91 -18.02 -3.57
CA LEU A 546 -28.79 -17.84 -2.42
C LEU A 546 -29.80 -16.70 -2.65
N ASP A 547 -29.37 -15.60 -3.28
CA ASP A 547 -30.28 -14.50 -3.62
C ASP A 547 -31.25 -14.85 -4.74
N ARG A 548 -30.83 -15.63 -5.76
CA ARG A 548 -31.73 -16.16 -6.81
C ARG A 548 -32.82 -17.06 -6.22
N GLN A 549 -32.45 -17.85 -5.24
CA GLN A 549 -33.37 -18.74 -4.52
C GLN A 549 -34.18 -18.01 -3.44
N ASN A 550 -33.96 -16.70 -3.23
CA ASN A 550 -34.57 -15.89 -2.17
C ASN A 550 -34.32 -16.46 -0.75
N VAL A 551 -33.20 -17.08 -0.50
CA VAL A 551 -32.78 -17.54 0.83
C VAL A 551 -32.41 -16.33 1.70
N PRO A 552 -32.94 -16.19 2.93
CA PRO A 552 -32.65 -15.08 3.82
C PRO A 552 -31.30 -15.27 4.55
N TRP A 553 -30.19 -15.28 3.81
CA TRP A 553 -28.87 -15.55 4.33
C TRP A 553 -28.21 -14.38 5.09
N ARG A 554 -28.66 -13.13 4.86
CA ARG A 554 -28.08 -11.93 5.51
C ARG A 554 -28.61 -11.76 6.91
N LYS A 555 -27.77 -12.01 7.92
CA LYS A 555 -28.10 -11.80 9.34
C LYS A 555 -27.14 -10.78 9.93
N PHE A 556 -27.66 -9.74 10.57
CA PHE A 556 -26.94 -8.64 11.23
C PHE A 556 -26.02 -7.78 10.33
N LYS A 557 -26.08 -7.95 9.02
CA LYS A 557 -25.18 -7.30 8.05
C LYS A 557 -25.17 -5.78 8.16
N GLU A 558 -26.30 -5.18 8.41
CA GLU A 558 -26.53 -3.74 8.26
C GLU A 558 -27.16 -3.14 9.53
N ILE A 559 -26.77 -3.66 10.67
CA ILE A 559 -27.34 -3.27 11.95
C ILE A 559 -27.25 -1.76 12.24
N ASN A 560 -26.27 -1.06 11.67
CA ASN A 560 -26.04 0.37 11.85
C ASN A 560 -26.57 1.23 10.67
N PHE A 561 -27.13 0.62 9.64
CA PHE A 561 -27.64 1.29 8.44
C PHE A 561 -29.15 1.17 8.34
N VAL A 562 -29.84 1.77 9.30
CA VAL A 562 -31.31 1.81 9.26
C VAL A 562 -31.75 3.22 8.86
N GLY A 563 -31.92 3.45 7.58
CA GLY A 563 -32.49 4.68 7.05
C GLY A 563 -33.86 4.45 6.43
N LEU A 564 -34.71 5.48 6.38
CA LEU A 564 -36.06 5.40 5.80
C LEU A 564 -36.06 4.93 4.33
N ASN A 565 -34.96 5.18 3.62
CA ASN A 565 -34.79 4.82 2.20
C ASN A 565 -33.92 3.57 2.01
N TYR A 566 -33.61 2.84 3.08
CA TYR A 566 -32.79 1.65 2.98
C TYR A 566 -33.48 0.59 2.11
N LYS A 567 -32.72 0.08 1.13
CA LYS A 567 -33.13 -1.07 0.31
C LYS A 567 -32.03 -2.12 0.40
N LYS A 568 -32.43 -3.34 0.71
CA LYS A 568 -31.54 -4.49 0.76
C LYS A 568 -30.94 -4.74 -0.63
N ASN A 569 -29.62 -4.77 -0.74
CA ASN A 569 -28.94 -5.14 -1.97
C ASN A 569 -29.27 -6.59 -2.36
N LYS A 570 -29.50 -6.82 -3.65
CA LYS A 570 -29.64 -8.17 -4.22
C LYS A 570 -28.43 -8.46 -5.11
N TYR A 571 -27.95 -9.68 -5.04
CA TYR A 571 -26.80 -10.14 -5.80
C TYR A 571 -27.17 -11.23 -6.83
N ASP A 572 -28.46 -11.43 -7.05
CA ASP A 572 -29.04 -12.40 -8.00
C ASP A 572 -28.61 -12.16 -9.45
N SER A 573 -28.30 -10.91 -9.80
CA SER A 573 -27.83 -10.50 -11.12
C SER A 573 -26.31 -10.62 -11.33
N TRP A 574 -25.55 -11.03 -10.33
CA TRP A 574 -24.11 -11.19 -10.51
C TRP A 574 -23.81 -12.26 -11.55
N GLU A 575 -22.89 -11.92 -12.46
CA GLU A 575 -22.30 -12.89 -13.37
C GLU A 575 -21.49 -13.92 -12.60
N VAL A 576 -21.41 -15.14 -13.17
CA VAL A 576 -20.61 -16.22 -12.58
C VAL A 576 -19.13 -15.83 -12.65
N LEU A 577 -18.47 -15.79 -11.50
CA LEU A 577 -17.03 -15.59 -11.45
C LEU A 577 -16.31 -16.87 -11.87
N PRO A 578 -15.34 -16.79 -12.79
CA PRO A 578 -14.45 -17.91 -13.08
C PRO A 578 -13.78 -18.43 -11.80
N SER A 579 -13.55 -19.72 -11.73
CA SER A 579 -13.01 -20.37 -10.54
C SER A 579 -12.03 -21.49 -10.92
N GLY A 580 -10.97 -21.67 -10.15
CA GLY A 580 -9.96 -22.69 -10.39
C GLY A 580 -8.75 -22.23 -11.19
N LEU A 581 -8.11 -23.15 -11.91
CA LEU A 581 -7.04 -22.86 -12.88
C LEU A 581 -7.68 -22.55 -14.23
N ASN A 582 -7.42 -21.38 -14.78
CA ASN A 582 -8.03 -20.91 -16.04
C ASN A 582 -7.02 -20.87 -17.20
N GLY A 583 -5.92 -21.63 -17.12
CA GLY A 583 -4.91 -21.77 -18.16
C GLY A 583 -3.62 -21.02 -17.90
N GLY A 584 -2.62 -21.31 -18.75
CA GLY A 584 -1.30 -20.72 -18.67
C GLY A 584 -0.38 -21.35 -17.63
N VAL A 585 -0.68 -22.55 -17.16
CA VAL A 585 0.14 -23.28 -16.19
C VAL A 585 1.43 -23.77 -16.86
N LYS A 586 2.57 -23.43 -16.29
CA LYS A 586 3.87 -23.79 -16.86
C LYS A 586 4.98 -23.91 -15.83
N LEU A 587 5.99 -24.70 -16.15
CA LEU A 587 7.28 -24.74 -15.47
C LEU A 587 8.28 -23.92 -16.24
N ILE A 588 8.92 -22.98 -15.57
CA ILE A 588 9.93 -22.07 -16.15
C ILE A 588 11.28 -22.43 -15.54
N PRO A 589 12.24 -22.92 -16.32
CA PRO A 589 13.58 -23.17 -15.81
C PRO A 589 14.30 -21.84 -15.58
N ILE A 590 15.06 -21.76 -14.49
CA ILE A 590 15.82 -20.55 -14.14
C ILE A 590 17.28 -20.88 -13.90
N THR A 591 18.12 -19.89 -14.19
CA THR A 591 19.55 -19.88 -13.90
C THR A 591 19.82 -18.84 -12.80
N THR A 592 20.65 -19.16 -11.83
CA THR A 592 21.13 -18.22 -10.82
C THR A 592 22.27 -17.37 -11.39
N LEU A 593 22.20 -16.07 -11.24
CA LEU A 593 23.18 -15.09 -11.72
C LEU A 593 24.27 -14.81 -10.68
#